data_6984c699641bdbf5d9ebe1ca04175190
#
_entry.id   6984c699641bdbf5d9ebe1ca04175190
#
_cell.length_a   1.000
_cell.length_b   1.000
_cell.length_c   1.000
_cell.angle_alpha   90.00
_cell.angle_beta   90.00
_cell.angle_gamma   90.00
#
_symmetry.space_group_name_H-M   'P 1'
#
loop_
_entity.id
_entity.type
_entity.pdbx_description
1 polymer ?
#
loop_
_entity_poly.entity_id
_entity_poly.type
_entity_poly.pdbx_seq_one_letter_code
_entity_poly.pdbx_strand_id
1 'polypeptide(L)'
;MELKLLVTGITGKVGSNFLPAFLAEGRFAGWSIRAICNNRTLDHPAVEVVRASLSDAVAVQAAMTGVTHVLHMAAVKESPALAMDVGVKGMFNLLEAFRSASGARQFMLLSGDCSVGHVFQHYDAPITETAPRRAYPGCYALTKVIEEVMLEQYGIQYGINGCCLRAPWIVEKDDFRYALSFSDQFGGPAWSDLMSAQDVARHARSNSVPLLRDVQG
;
A
#
# COMPACT_ATOMS: atom_id res chain seq x y z
N MET A 1 21.67 16.91 -9.11
CA MET A 1 21.50 15.86 -8.07
C MET A 1 20.69 14.75 -8.71
N GLU A 2 21.22 13.54 -8.68
CA GLU A 2 20.54 12.35 -9.20
C GLU A 2 19.24 12.08 -8.42
N LEU A 3 18.16 11.76 -9.12
CA LEU A 3 16.89 11.41 -8.51
C LEU A 3 16.84 9.89 -8.30
N LYS A 4 16.68 9.47 -7.04
CA LYS A 4 16.63 8.05 -6.67
C LYS A 4 15.32 7.74 -5.94
N LEU A 5 14.58 6.78 -6.49
CA LEU A 5 13.34 6.27 -5.94
C LEU A 5 13.59 4.98 -5.16
N LEU A 6 13.28 4.97 -3.86
CA LEU A 6 13.19 3.75 -3.08
C LEU A 6 11.77 3.19 -3.16
N VAL A 7 11.66 1.94 -3.57
CA VAL A 7 10.37 1.24 -3.69
C VAL A 7 10.31 0.08 -2.72
N THR A 8 9.23 -0.05 -1.99
CA THR A 8 8.91 -1.25 -1.21
C THR A 8 7.69 -1.94 -1.80
N GLY A 9 7.63 -3.26 -1.72
CA GLY A 9 6.51 -4.02 -2.29
C GLY A 9 6.55 -4.14 -3.82
N ILE A 10 7.70 -3.94 -4.44
CA ILE A 10 7.87 -3.97 -5.91
C ILE A 10 7.53 -5.33 -6.52
N THR A 11 7.66 -6.40 -5.77
CA THR A 11 7.34 -7.78 -6.20
C THR A 11 5.87 -8.16 -5.99
N GLY A 12 5.06 -7.25 -5.46
CA GLY A 12 3.62 -7.43 -5.30
C GLY A 12 2.83 -7.10 -6.57
N LYS A 13 1.51 -7.34 -6.55
CA LYS A 13 0.61 -7.09 -7.69
C LYS A 13 0.76 -5.66 -8.26
N VAL A 14 0.74 -4.65 -7.43
CA VAL A 14 0.90 -3.25 -7.87
C VAL A 14 2.33 -2.97 -8.33
N GLY A 15 3.33 -3.43 -7.57
CA GLY A 15 4.74 -3.17 -7.87
C GLY A 15 5.21 -3.78 -9.19
N SER A 16 4.73 -4.97 -9.53
CA SER A 16 5.07 -5.64 -10.80
C SER A 16 4.51 -4.91 -12.03
N ASN A 17 3.39 -4.19 -11.88
CA ASN A 17 2.81 -3.35 -12.92
C ASN A 17 3.40 -1.92 -12.92
N PHE A 18 3.76 -1.42 -11.74
CA PHE A 18 4.38 -0.11 -11.59
C PHE A 18 5.74 -0.02 -12.30
N LEU A 19 6.61 -1.02 -12.11
CA LEU A 19 7.98 -0.96 -12.63
C LEU A 19 8.04 -0.77 -14.15
N PRO A 20 7.38 -1.58 -15.00
CA PRO A 20 7.42 -1.37 -16.45
C PRO A 20 6.80 -0.03 -16.86
N ALA A 21 5.73 0.41 -16.19
CA ALA A 21 5.11 1.70 -16.46
C ALA A 21 6.04 2.87 -16.12
N PHE A 22 6.74 2.80 -14.99
CA PHE A 22 7.71 3.82 -14.58
C PHE A 22 8.90 3.90 -15.54
N LEU A 23 9.43 2.77 -15.97
CA LEU A 23 10.57 2.72 -16.90
C LEU A 23 10.21 3.19 -18.31
N ALA A 24 8.96 3.00 -18.74
CA ALA A 24 8.48 3.46 -20.05
C ALA A 24 8.14 4.95 -20.09
N GLU A 25 7.96 5.60 -18.93
CA GLU A 25 7.55 6.98 -18.86
C GLU A 25 8.75 7.93 -18.97
N GLY A 26 8.83 8.67 -20.05
CA GLY A 26 9.97 9.56 -20.38
C GLY A 26 10.27 10.64 -19.33
N ARG A 27 9.26 11.05 -18.54
CA ARG A 27 9.45 12.01 -17.42
C ARG A 27 10.35 11.49 -16.32
N PHE A 28 10.52 10.17 -16.23
CA PHE A 28 11.41 9.53 -15.25
C PHE A 28 12.74 9.07 -15.86
N ALA A 29 13.03 9.48 -17.08
CA ALA A 29 14.35 9.21 -17.68
C ALA A 29 15.47 9.76 -16.80
N GLY A 30 16.47 8.94 -16.51
CA GLY A 30 17.59 9.30 -15.60
C GLY A 30 17.31 9.14 -14.10
N TRP A 31 16.14 8.65 -13.71
CA TRP A 31 15.91 8.23 -12.33
C TRP A 31 16.55 6.87 -12.09
N SER A 32 17.16 6.69 -10.94
CA SER A 32 17.58 5.38 -10.45
C SER A 32 16.53 4.80 -9.50
N ILE A 33 16.39 3.47 -9.52
CA ILE A 33 15.43 2.75 -8.67
C ILE A 33 16.20 1.84 -7.72
N ARG A 34 15.89 1.92 -6.44
CA ARG A 34 16.29 0.95 -5.42
C ARG A 34 15.03 0.28 -4.86
N ALA A 35 15.08 -1.02 -4.64
CA ALA A 35 13.96 -1.76 -4.06
C ALA A 35 14.39 -2.51 -2.80
N ILE A 36 13.61 -2.40 -1.73
CA ILE A 36 13.72 -3.31 -0.59
C ILE A 36 12.83 -4.52 -0.84
N CYS A 37 13.47 -5.70 -0.91
CA CYS A 37 12.83 -7.00 -1.11
C CYS A 37 13.13 -7.91 0.09
N ASN A 38 12.11 -8.56 0.64
CA ASN A 38 12.28 -9.51 1.73
C ASN A 38 12.24 -10.96 1.20
N ASN A 39 11.11 -11.63 1.25
CA ASN A 39 10.98 -13.06 0.88
C ASN A 39 11.05 -13.28 -0.64
N ARG A 40 10.48 -12.37 -1.42
CA ARG A 40 10.59 -12.39 -2.88
C ARG A 40 11.69 -11.47 -3.32
N THR A 41 12.47 -11.90 -4.30
CA THR A 41 13.49 -11.05 -4.93
C THR A 41 13.05 -10.61 -6.32
N LEU A 42 13.66 -9.57 -6.82
CA LEU A 42 13.51 -9.08 -8.17
C LEU A 42 14.89 -9.20 -8.84
N ASP A 43 14.92 -9.75 -10.04
CA ASP A 43 16.09 -9.71 -10.92
C ASP A 43 15.76 -8.82 -12.12
N HIS A 44 16.23 -7.57 -12.08
CA HIS A 44 15.98 -6.59 -13.12
C HIS A 44 17.16 -5.60 -13.22
N PRO A 45 17.77 -5.42 -14.41
CA PRO A 45 19.00 -4.65 -14.56
C PRO A 45 18.87 -3.16 -14.20
N ALA A 46 17.66 -2.59 -14.25
CA ALA A 46 17.40 -1.19 -13.91
C ALA A 46 17.10 -0.98 -12.41
N VAL A 47 17.18 -2.00 -11.57
CA VAL A 47 16.78 -1.90 -10.16
C VAL A 47 17.89 -2.40 -9.24
N GLU A 48 18.36 -1.54 -8.37
CA GLU A 48 19.24 -1.92 -7.27
C GLU A 48 18.41 -2.62 -6.18
N VAL A 49 18.65 -3.90 -5.94
CA VAL A 49 17.87 -4.68 -4.96
C VAL A 49 18.61 -4.79 -3.64
N VAL A 50 17.97 -4.37 -2.57
CA VAL A 50 18.42 -4.56 -1.19
C VAL A 50 17.57 -5.67 -0.54
N ARG A 51 18.20 -6.74 -0.10
CA ARG A 51 17.55 -7.85 0.62
C ARG A 51 17.46 -7.52 2.08
N ALA A 52 16.26 -7.11 2.53
CA ALA A 52 16.02 -6.74 3.92
C ALA A 52 14.55 -6.86 4.31
N SER A 53 14.29 -7.03 5.61
CA SER A 53 12.97 -6.80 6.19
C SER A 53 12.78 -5.32 6.51
N LEU A 54 11.58 -4.80 6.32
CA LEU A 54 11.25 -3.44 6.76
C LEU A 54 11.29 -3.28 8.28
N SER A 55 11.17 -4.37 9.04
CA SER A 55 11.30 -4.36 10.49
C SER A 55 12.76 -4.23 10.99
N ASP A 56 13.75 -4.33 10.09
CA ASP A 56 15.16 -4.09 10.37
C ASP A 56 15.52 -2.61 10.12
N ALA A 57 15.55 -1.83 11.19
CA ALA A 57 15.82 -0.40 11.12
C ALA A 57 17.20 -0.07 10.53
N VAL A 58 18.21 -0.90 10.81
CA VAL A 58 19.59 -0.68 10.31
C VAL A 58 19.64 -0.88 8.79
N ALA A 59 19.04 -1.96 8.31
CA ALA A 59 18.98 -2.23 6.88
C ALA A 59 18.15 -1.18 6.13
N VAL A 60 17.02 -0.73 6.69
CA VAL A 60 16.20 0.33 6.12
C VAL A 60 16.96 1.66 6.05
N GLN A 61 17.68 2.02 7.13
CA GLN A 61 18.52 3.23 7.16
C GLN A 61 19.63 3.17 6.09
N ALA A 62 20.30 2.04 5.95
CA ALA A 62 21.30 1.84 4.91
C ALA A 62 20.71 1.95 3.51
N ALA A 63 19.54 1.36 3.28
CA ALA A 63 18.83 1.44 2.00
C ALA A 63 18.39 2.87 1.64
N MET A 64 18.25 3.77 2.61
CA MET A 64 17.87 5.18 2.39
C MET A 64 19.01 6.04 1.83
N THR A 65 20.25 5.54 1.82
CA THR A 65 21.42 6.32 1.37
C THR A 65 21.25 6.81 -0.08
N GLY A 66 21.28 8.13 -0.28
CA GLY A 66 21.14 8.80 -1.57
C GLY A 66 19.71 8.80 -2.14
N VAL A 67 18.73 8.29 -1.40
CA VAL A 67 17.32 8.28 -1.80
C VAL A 67 16.75 9.69 -1.70
N THR A 68 15.99 10.07 -2.73
CA THR A 68 15.27 11.34 -2.79
C THR A 68 13.76 11.19 -2.66
N HIS A 69 13.23 10.06 -3.11
CA HIS A 69 11.80 9.78 -3.10
C HIS A 69 11.55 8.35 -2.59
N VAL A 70 10.47 8.16 -1.89
CA VAL A 70 10.02 6.84 -1.41
C VAL A 70 8.63 6.55 -1.96
N LEU A 71 8.43 5.35 -2.49
CA LEU A 71 7.12 4.78 -2.80
C LEU A 71 6.92 3.52 -1.96
N HIS A 72 6.11 3.64 -0.92
CA HIS A 72 5.82 2.54 -0.01
C HIS A 72 4.54 1.82 -0.43
N MET A 73 4.71 0.61 -1.01
CA MET A 73 3.61 -0.26 -1.46
C MET A 73 3.61 -1.61 -0.74
N ALA A 74 4.64 -1.89 0.08
CA ALA A 74 4.68 -3.14 0.83
C ALA A 74 3.52 -3.19 1.82
N ALA A 75 2.86 -4.32 1.85
CA ALA A 75 1.78 -4.60 2.79
C ALA A 75 1.74 -6.09 3.10
N VAL A 76 1.24 -6.42 4.27
CA VAL A 76 0.93 -7.80 4.67
C VAL A 76 -0.57 -7.88 4.87
N LYS A 77 -1.19 -8.90 4.28
CA LYS A 77 -2.61 -9.17 4.47
C LYS A 77 -2.83 -9.79 5.87
N GLU A 78 -3.93 -10.42 6.11
CA GLU A 78 -4.44 -10.85 7.41
C GLU A 78 -3.51 -11.81 8.19
N SER A 79 -2.40 -11.26 8.68
CA SER A 79 -1.44 -11.93 9.56
C SER A 79 -1.05 -10.96 10.68
N PRO A 80 -1.67 -11.04 11.88
CA PRO A 80 -1.49 -10.03 12.93
C PRO A 80 -0.03 -9.75 13.30
N ALA A 81 0.78 -10.77 13.47
CA ALA A 81 2.20 -10.60 13.81
C ALA A 81 2.98 -9.87 12.70
N LEU A 82 2.84 -10.33 11.45
CA LEU A 82 3.53 -9.72 10.32
C LEU A 82 2.96 -8.34 9.95
N ALA A 83 1.66 -8.11 10.15
CA ALA A 83 1.05 -6.81 9.89
C ALA A 83 1.66 -5.73 10.79
N MET A 84 1.87 -6.01 12.06
CA MET A 84 2.51 -5.06 12.98
C MET A 84 4.01 -4.89 12.68
N ASP A 85 4.72 -5.97 12.40
CA ASP A 85 6.16 -5.91 12.11
C ASP A 85 6.46 -5.21 10.78
N VAL A 86 5.76 -5.56 9.72
CA VAL A 86 6.04 -5.04 8.37
C VAL A 86 5.28 -3.74 8.12
N GLY A 87 3.98 -3.69 8.45
CA GLY A 87 3.15 -2.52 8.25
C GLY A 87 3.54 -1.40 9.21
N VAL A 88 3.35 -1.60 10.52
CA VAL A 88 3.51 -0.52 11.49
C VAL A 88 4.98 -0.21 11.76
N LYS A 89 5.75 -1.19 12.22
CA LYS A 89 7.18 -1.02 12.52
C LYS A 89 7.98 -0.69 11.26
N GLY A 90 7.66 -1.36 10.13
CA GLY A 90 8.32 -1.09 8.86
C GLY A 90 8.07 0.32 8.35
N MET A 91 6.84 0.81 8.43
CA MET A 91 6.51 2.20 8.08
C MET A 91 7.23 3.20 9.00
N PHE A 92 7.27 2.93 10.30
CA PHE A 92 8.01 3.77 11.26
C PHE A 92 9.48 3.84 10.89
N ASN A 93 10.14 2.71 10.62
CA ASN A 93 11.55 2.67 10.22
C ASN A 93 11.81 3.46 8.92
N LEU A 94 10.91 3.35 7.94
CA LEU A 94 11.02 4.11 6.69
C LEU A 94 10.90 5.62 6.92
N LEU A 95 9.96 6.04 7.75
CA LEU A 95 9.77 7.46 8.07
C LEU A 95 10.95 8.02 8.85
N GLU A 96 11.50 7.29 9.84
CA GLU A 96 12.69 7.68 10.58
C GLU A 96 13.92 7.81 9.65
N ALA A 97 14.12 6.84 8.78
CA ALA A 97 15.20 6.89 7.82
C ALA A 97 15.02 8.04 6.80
N PHE A 98 13.80 8.28 6.34
CA PHE A 98 13.49 9.35 5.39
C PHE A 98 13.70 10.74 5.98
N ARG A 99 13.19 11.01 7.20
CA ARG A 99 13.38 12.31 7.84
C ARG A 99 14.85 12.64 8.15
N SER A 100 15.69 11.61 8.32
CA SER A 100 17.12 11.74 8.59
C SER A 100 17.96 11.91 7.32
N ALA A 101 17.38 11.67 6.14
CA ALA A 101 18.08 11.73 4.86
C ALA A 101 18.11 13.16 4.32
N SER A 102 19.30 13.76 4.21
CA SER A 102 19.48 15.16 3.76
C SER A 102 19.00 15.46 2.35
N GLY A 103 18.83 14.44 1.50
CA GLY A 103 18.36 14.56 0.12
C GLY A 103 16.89 14.20 -0.08
N ALA A 104 16.18 13.82 0.99
CA ALA A 104 14.78 13.38 0.93
C ALA A 104 13.86 14.51 0.49
N ARG A 105 12.94 14.21 -0.45
CA ARG A 105 12.05 15.19 -1.08
C ARG A 105 10.57 14.85 -0.94
N GLN A 106 10.20 13.59 -1.18
CA GLN A 106 8.80 13.17 -1.12
C GLN A 106 8.66 11.72 -0.67
N PHE A 107 7.71 11.50 0.22
CA PHE A 107 7.28 10.18 0.67
C PHE A 107 5.86 9.90 0.17
N MET A 108 5.69 8.82 -0.60
CA MET A 108 4.40 8.39 -1.14
C MET A 108 4.00 7.06 -0.50
N LEU A 109 2.86 7.04 0.16
CA LEU A 109 2.24 5.84 0.71
C LEU A 109 1.12 5.35 -0.19
N LEU A 110 1.20 4.11 -0.64
CA LEU A 110 0.05 3.43 -1.23
C LEU A 110 -0.82 2.84 -0.10
N SER A 111 -1.86 3.55 0.22
CA SER A 111 -2.94 3.08 1.09
C SER A 111 -4.07 2.45 0.27
N GLY A 112 -5.23 2.28 0.84
CA GLY A 112 -6.38 1.69 0.16
C GLY A 112 -7.70 2.20 0.71
N ASP A 113 -8.76 1.90 0.01
CA ASP A 113 -10.16 2.14 0.42
C ASP A 113 -10.51 1.46 1.75
N CYS A 114 -9.75 0.44 2.12
CA CYS A 114 -9.84 -0.22 3.42
C CYS A 114 -9.63 0.73 4.60
N SER A 115 -8.86 1.80 4.43
CA SER A 115 -8.60 2.79 5.49
C SER A 115 -9.81 3.69 5.76
N VAL A 116 -10.74 3.79 4.83
CA VAL A 116 -12.01 4.51 4.99
C VAL A 116 -13.21 3.57 5.15
N GLY A 117 -12.97 2.27 5.24
CA GLY A 117 -14.01 1.27 5.45
C GLY A 117 -15.03 1.16 4.31
N HIS A 118 -14.63 1.49 3.09
CA HIS A 118 -15.51 1.65 1.93
C HIS A 118 -16.54 0.52 1.74
N VAL A 119 -16.10 -0.74 1.85
CA VAL A 119 -17.00 -1.90 1.68
C VAL A 119 -17.98 -2.08 2.85
N PHE A 120 -17.64 -1.57 4.04
CA PHE A 120 -18.38 -1.76 5.29
C PHE A 120 -19.01 -0.48 5.84
N GLN A 121 -18.73 0.67 5.24
CA GLN A 121 -19.27 1.95 5.64
C GLN A 121 -20.21 2.49 4.57
N HIS A 122 -21.33 3.05 5.02
CA HIS A 122 -22.20 3.82 4.14
C HIS A 122 -21.71 5.27 4.07
N TYR A 123 -21.69 5.81 2.86
CA TYR A 123 -21.39 7.21 2.59
C TYR A 123 -22.51 7.80 1.75
N ASP A 124 -23.13 8.88 2.25
CA ASP A 124 -24.21 9.58 1.54
C ASP A 124 -23.72 10.43 0.36
N ALA A 125 -22.40 10.60 0.25
CA ALA A 125 -21.74 11.36 -0.80
C ALA A 125 -20.45 10.63 -1.25
N PRO A 126 -19.88 10.99 -2.40
CA PRO A 126 -18.59 10.46 -2.84
C PRO A 126 -17.51 10.63 -1.77
N ILE A 127 -16.68 9.60 -1.62
CA ILE A 127 -15.55 9.62 -0.69
C ILE A 127 -14.52 10.64 -1.19
N THR A 128 -14.10 11.53 -0.31
CA THR A 128 -13.06 12.53 -0.57
C THR A 128 -11.82 12.26 0.25
N GLU A 129 -10.77 13.04 0.05
CA GLU A 129 -9.51 12.96 0.80
C GLU A 129 -9.70 13.22 2.29
N THR A 130 -10.75 13.96 2.66
CA THR A 130 -11.10 14.28 4.05
C THR A 130 -11.99 13.24 4.73
N ALA A 131 -12.33 12.16 4.03
CA ALA A 131 -13.13 11.08 4.62
C ALA A 131 -12.44 10.54 5.89
N PRO A 132 -13.20 10.31 6.97
CA PRO A 132 -12.64 9.85 8.22
C PRO A 132 -12.02 8.46 8.06
N ARG A 133 -10.89 8.24 8.73
CA ARG A 133 -10.25 6.92 8.78
C ARG A 133 -11.13 5.98 9.60
N ARG A 134 -11.59 4.91 8.95
CA ARG A 134 -12.46 3.89 9.53
C ARG A 134 -12.08 2.55 8.94
N ALA A 135 -11.12 1.87 9.56
CA ALA A 135 -10.72 0.55 9.10
C ALA A 135 -11.93 -0.40 9.06
N TYR A 136 -12.01 -1.22 8.04
CA TYR A 136 -12.88 -2.38 8.10
C TYR A 136 -12.30 -3.46 9.05
N PRO A 137 -13.07 -4.47 9.46
CA PRO A 137 -12.55 -5.55 10.31
C PRO A 137 -11.35 -6.26 9.66
N GLY A 138 -10.24 -6.34 10.39
CA GLY A 138 -9.01 -7.00 9.94
C GLY A 138 -7.75 -6.21 10.27
N CYS A 139 -6.63 -6.91 10.41
CA CYS A 139 -5.35 -6.28 10.75
C CYS A 139 -4.75 -5.51 9.55
N TYR A 140 -5.03 -5.93 8.32
CA TYR A 140 -4.58 -5.21 7.12
C TYR A 140 -5.13 -3.78 7.07
N ALA A 141 -6.44 -3.62 7.20
CA ALA A 141 -7.06 -2.30 7.17
C ALA A 141 -6.63 -1.42 8.35
N LEU A 142 -6.48 -2.02 9.53
CA LEU A 142 -5.96 -1.34 10.71
C LEU A 142 -4.55 -0.81 10.47
N THR A 143 -3.65 -1.62 9.90
CA THR A 143 -2.29 -1.14 9.59
C THR A 143 -2.29 0.00 8.59
N LYS A 144 -3.15 -0.01 7.56
CA LYS A 144 -3.28 1.10 6.61
C LYS A 144 -3.73 2.40 7.30
N VAL A 145 -4.66 2.33 8.23
CA VAL A 145 -5.04 3.50 9.04
C VAL A 145 -3.85 4.01 9.87
N ILE A 146 -3.11 3.12 10.52
CA ILE A 146 -1.94 3.51 11.33
C ILE A 146 -0.84 4.12 10.45
N GLU A 147 -0.55 3.54 9.30
CA GLU A 147 0.43 4.06 8.32
C GLU A 147 0.07 5.49 7.87
N GLU A 148 -1.21 5.75 7.55
CA GLU A 148 -1.68 7.09 7.17
C GLU A 148 -1.52 8.09 8.32
N VAL A 149 -1.88 7.69 9.56
CA VAL A 149 -1.73 8.54 10.75
C VAL A 149 -0.24 8.84 11.00
N MET A 150 0.64 7.85 10.89
CA MET A 150 2.07 8.09 11.04
C MET A 150 2.58 9.09 10.00
N LEU A 151 2.23 8.92 8.72
CA LEU A 151 2.67 9.83 7.67
C LEU A 151 2.19 11.27 7.93
N GLU A 152 0.92 11.43 8.32
CA GLU A 152 0.36 12.74 8.69
C GLU A 152 1.10 13.37 9.87
N GLN A 153 1.36 12.60 10.94
CA GLN A 153 2.07 13.11 12.12
C GLN A 153 3.52 13.47 11.80
N TYR A 154 4.20 12.73 10.94
CA TYR A 154 5.54 13.10 10.49
C TYR A 154 5.54 14.35 9.61
N GLY A 155 4.49 14.56 8.81
CA GLY A 155 4.28 15.81 8.10
C GLY A 155 4.13 17.01 9.06
N ILE A 156 3.32 16.85 10.10
CA ILE A 156 3.08 17.90 11.12
C ILE A 156 4.32 18.18 11.96
N GLN A 157 5.00 17.15 12.45
CA GLN A 157 6.10 17.28 13.39
C GLN A 157 7.42 17.65 12.73
N TYR A 158 7.68 17.15 11.52
CA TYR A 158 9.00 17.27 10.88
C TYR A 158 8.97 17.92 9.50
N GLY A 159 7.79 18.34 9.03
CA GLY A 159 7.65 18.97 7.71
C GLY A 159 7.91 18.03 6.52
N ILE A 160 7.76 16.72 6.70
CA ILE A 160 7.92 15.78 5.62
C ILE A 160 6.88 16.05 4.53
N ASN A 161 7.34 16.16 3.28
CA ASN A 161 6.45 16.20 2.13
C ASN A 161 5.92 14.78 1.85
N GLY A 162 4.79 14.45 2.45
CA GLY A 162 4.13 13.17 2.35
C GLY A 162 2.85 13.24 1.53
N CYS A 163 2.56 12.20 0.75
CA CYS A 163 1.23 12.00 0.19
C CYS A 163 0.77 10.56 0.37
N CYS A 164 -0.55 10.41 0.55
CA CYS A 164 -1.20 9.12 0.69
C CYS A 164 -2.13 8.89 -0.51
N LEU A 165 -1.93 7.79 -1.21
CA LEU A 165 -2.77 7.36 -2.33
C LEU A 165 -3.73 6.27 -1.85
N ARG A 166 -4.98 6.63 -1.58
CA ARG A 166 -6.04 5.68 -1.23
C ARG A 166 -6.57 5.02 -2.49
N ALA A 167 -5.93 3.95 -2.90
CA ALA A 167 -6.36 3.21 -4.07
C ALA A 167 -7.63 2.42 -3.77
N PRO A 168 -8.62 2.39 -4.68
CA PRO A 168 -9.70 1.43 -4.61
C PRO A 168 -9.14 0.02 -4.84
N TRP A 169 -10.00 -0.99 -4.77
CA TRP A 169 -9.61 -2.35 -5.03
C TRP A 169 -8.93 -2.50 -6.40
N ILE A 170 -7.64 -2.80 -6.38
CA ILE A 170 -6.83 -2.94 -7.60
C ILE A 170 -6.96 -4.37 -8.11
N VAL A 171 -7.49 -4.50 -9.32
CA VAL A 171 -7.74 -5.77 -9.99
C VAL A 171 -6.94 -5.88 -11.28
N GLU A 172 -6.57 -7.10 -11.63
CA GLU A 172 -6.01 -7.43 -12.94
C GLU A 172 -7.10 -7.96 -13.86
N LYS A 173 -6.86 -7.93 -15.16
CA LYS A 173 -7.84 -8.35 -16.17
C LYS A 173 -8.43 -9.73 -15.91
N ASP A 174 -7.63 -10.65 -15.37
CA ASP A 174 -8.03 -12.03 -15.13
C ASP A 174 -8.63 -12.30 -13.75
N ASP A 175 -8.56 -11.33 -12.83
CA ASP A 175 -9.13 -11.45 -11.48
C ASP A 175 -10.66 -11.71 -11.51
N PHE A 176 -11.35 -11.27 -12.55
CA PHE A 176 -12.79 -11.45 -12.70
C PHE A 176 -13.21 -12.78 -13.30
N ARG A 177 -12.26 -13.61 -13.73
CA ARG A 177 -12.57 -14.94 -14.30
C ARG A 177 -12.94 -15.97 -13.24
N TYR A 178 -12.54 -15.74 -12.02
CA TYR A 178 -12.81 -16.64 -10.91
C TYR A 178 -13.90 -16.03 -10.03
N ALA A 179 -14.85 -16.88 -9.63
CA ALA A 179 -15.85 -16.48 -8.65
C ALA A 179 -15.13 -15.85 -7.46
N LEU A 180 -15.51 -14.63 -7.12
CA LEU A 180 -14.88 -13.85 -6.07
C LEU A 180 -15.05 -14.57 -4.75
N SER A 181 -14.05 -15.32 -4.34
CA SER A 181 -13.90 -15.76 -2.98
C SER A 181 -13.33 -14.59 -2.20
N PHE A 182 -14.14 -13.93 -1.39
CA PHE A 182 -13.67 -12.86 -0.52
C PHE A 182 -12.51 -13.31 0.37
N SER A 183 -12.50 -14.57 0.82
CA SER A 183 -11.43 -15.13 1.63
C SER A 183 -10.09 -15.13 0.91
N ASP A 184 -10.06 -15.49 -0.36
CA ASP A 184 -8.80 -15.58 -1.13
C ASP A 184 -8.25 -14.22 -1.52
N GLN A 185 -9.11 -13.23 -1.68
CA GLN A 185 -8.71 -11.90 -2.14
C GLN A 185 -8.33 -10.96 -1.02
N PHE A 186 -8.98 -11.06 0.14
CA PHE A 186 -8.72 -10.20 1.28
C PHE A 186 -7.79 -10.84 2.33
N GLY A 187 -7.31 -12.05 2.11
CA GLY A 187 -6.18 -12.59 2.85
C GLY A 187 -6.50 -13.52 3.98
N GLY A 188 -7.61 -14.23 3.94
CA GLY A 188 -7.69 -15.34 4.83
C GLY A 188 -9.04 -15.66 5.48
N PRO A 189 -9.08 -16.75 6.25
CA PRO A 189 -10.30 -17.29 6.86
C PRO A 189 -10.99 -16.31 7.83
N ALA A 190 -10.29 -15.34 8.38
CA ALA A 190 -10.88 -14.33 9.28
C ALA A 190 -12.01 -13.51 8.64
N TRP A 191 -12.05 -13.40 7.32
CA TRP A 191 -13.10 -12.70 6.60
C TRP A 191 -14.37 -13.54 6.43
N SER A 192 -14.23 -14.83 6.15
CA SER A 192 -15.35 -15.75 6.07
C SER A 192 -16.04 -15.93 7.42
N ASP A 193 -15.27 -15.78 8.52
CA ASP A 193 -15.79 -15.91 9.87
C ASP A 193 -16.48 -14.65 10.39
N LEU A 194 -16.14 -13.48 9.83
CA LEU A 194 -16.66 -12.18 10.29
C LEU A 194 -17.92 -11.74 9.54
N MET A 195 -18.16 -12.26 8.33
CA MET A 195 -19.31 -11.85 7.53
C MET A 195 -19.90 -13.01 6.74
N SER A 196 -21.16 -13.25 6.92
CA SER A 196 -21.88 -14.15 6.02
C SER A 196 -21.95 -13.58 4.60
N ALA A 197 -22.06 -14.44 3.59
CA ALA A 197 -22.24 -14.00 2.20
C ALA A 197 -23.48 -13.06 2.05
N GLN A 198 -24.47 -13.18 2.95
CA GLN A 198 -25.65 -12.32 3.00
C GLN A 198 -25.33 -10.93 3.55
N ASP A 199 -24.40 -10.81 4.52
CA ASP A 199 -23.99 -9.52 5.07
C ASP A 199 -23.16 -8.76 4.05
N VAL A 200 -22.27 -9.44 3.34
CA VAL A 200 -21.50 -8.86 2.22
C VAL A 200 -22.46 -8.38 1.12
N ALA A 201 -23.43 -9.20 0.73
CA ALA A 201 -24.41 -8.84 -0.30
C ALA A 201 -25.37 -7.70 0.15
N ARG A 202 -25.63 -7.59 1.46
CA ARG A 202 -26.44 -6.51 2.02
C ARG A 202 -25.67 -5.19 2.01
N HIS A 203 -24.44 -5.18 2.47
CA HIS A 203 -23.56 -4.00 2.47
C HIS A 203 -23.27 -3.51 1.05
N ALA A 204 -22.97 -4.42 0.16
CA ALA A 204 -22.76 -4.10 -1.24
C ALA A 204 -23.98 -3.45 -1.89
N ARG A 205 -25.19 -3.88 -1.54
CA ARG A 205 -26.44 -3.28 -2.05
C ARG A 205 -26.73 -1.91 -1.41
N SER A 206 -26.40 -1.72 -0.14
CA SER A 206 -26.64 -0.46 0.56
C SER A 206 -25.68 0.66 0.13
N ASN A 207 -24.48 0.32 -0.33
CA ASN A 207 -23.44 1.29 -0.64
C ASN A 207 -23.39 1.74 -2.09
N SER A 208 -24.41 1.39 -2.91
CA SER A 208 -24.48 1.78 -4.33
C SER A 208 -23.18 1.49 -5.13
N VAL A 209 -22.31 0.63 -4.60
CA VAL A 209 -21.17 0.16 -5.36
C VAL A 209 -21.77 -0.62 -6.53
N PRO A 210 -21.43 -0.28 -7.78
CA PRO A 210 -21.80 -1.11 -8.92
C PRO A 210 -21.21 -2.48 -8.69
N LEU A 211 -21.96 -3.36 -8.08
CA LEU A 211 -21.57 -4.75 -7.97
C LEU A 211 -21.63 -5.30 -9.38
N LEU A 212 -20.55 -5.83 -9.82
CA LEU A 212 -20.37 -6.92 -10.81
C LEU A 212 -21.55 -7.27 -11.76
N ARG A 213 -22.74 -6.67 -11.60
CA ARG A 213 -23.85 -6.81 -12.55
C ARG A 213 -23.54 -6.19 -13.90
N ASP A 214 -22.72 -5.12 -13.90
CA ASP A 214 -22.37 -4.40 -15.13
C ASP A 214 -21.18 -5.03 -15.86
N VAL A 215 -20.57 -6.07 -15.29
CA VAL A 215 -19.44 -6.79 -15.90
C VAL A 215 -19.87 -8.09 -16.59
N GLN A 216 -21.16 -8.47 -16.49
CA GLN A 216 -21.73 -9.65 -17.17
C GLN A 216 -22.54 -9.29 -18.43
N GLY A 217 -22.36 -8.08 -18.95
CA GLY A 217 -22.89 -7.68 -20.24
C GLY A 217 -21.91 -7.93 -21.37
#